data_11ed599449bbbe11a2e4f2da8a37d23c
#
_entry.id   11ed599449bbbe11a2e4f2da8a37d23c
#
_cell.length_a   1.000
_cell.length_b   1.000
_cell.length_c   1.000
_cell.angle_alpha   90.00
_cell.angle_beta   90.00
_cell.angle_gamma   90.00
#
_symmetry.space_group_name_H-M   'P 1'
#
loop_
_entity.id
_entity.type
_entity.pdbx_description
1 polymer ?
#
loop_
_entity_poly.entity_id
_entity_poly.type
_entity_poly.pdbx_seq_one_letter_code
_entity_poly.pdbx_strand_id
1 'polypeptide(L)'
;MADPLEPTRRIEPVWLDPYPDVLLEDIPDRSAGPAARYEARESIELSFVVGLQHLPPRQRAALVLGDVLGLRTAEVAEMLGTGEASVKGALQRARATLRARLPAADRERAPQPNSASERRLVGRFADAVQSGDLDDMVALLTDDALLTMPPQPLEYQGHDAIAAFMRQRAQLRGAPLRFVPTRANTQPAFGCYLPEPHAAIARPYGLFVLTLEGDAIAAITSFADTGVFRHFGLPRTLPGL
;
A
#
# COMPACT_ATOMS: atom_id res chain seq x y z
N MET A 1 8.32 -28.32 5.52
CA MET A 1 7.98 -26.92 5.21
C MET A 1 9.31 -26.25 4.94
N ALA A 2 9.56 -25.80 3.70
CA ALA A 2 10.83 -25.14 3.38
C ALA A 2 10.93 -23.85 4.20
N ASP A 3 12.11 -23.60 4.77
CA ASP A 3 12.41 -22.37 5.50
C ASP A 3 12.20 -21.17 4.58
N PRO A 4 11.47 -20.12 5.01
CA PRO A 4 11.33 -18.94 4.17
C PRO A 4 12.72 -18.34 3.90
N LEU A 5 12.94 -17.89 2.66
CA LEU A 5 14.16 -17.15 2.32
C LEU A 5 14.39 -16.04 3.34
N GLU A 6 15.65 -15.83 3.73
CA GLU A 6 15.97 -14.74 4.63
C GLU A 6 15.54 -13.39 4.02
N PRO A 7 14.77 -12.58 4.75
CA PRO A 7 14.37 -11.27 4.29
C PRO A 7 15.60 -10.34 4.24
N THR A 8 15.57 -9.37 3.34
CA THR A 8 16.60 -8.32 3.25
C THR A 8 16.67 -7.52 4.55
N ARG A 9 15.52 -7.30 5.17
CA ARG A 9 15.40 -6.63 6.48
C ARG A 9 14.31 -7.28 7.31
N ARG A 10 14.51 -7.26 8.62
CA ARG A 10 13.45 -7.47 9.61
C ARG A 10 13.15 -6.13 10.25
N ILE A 11 11.98 -5.58 9.96
CA ILE A 11 11.54 -4.31 10.50
C ILE A 11 10.29 -4.55 11.34
N GLU A 12 10.06 -3.66 12.31
CA GLU A 12 8.75 -3.58 12.94
C GLU A 12 7.80 -3.00 11.87
N PRO A 13 6.87 -3.81 11.32
CA PRO A 13 6.12 -3.38 10.16
C PRO A 13 5.14 -2.27 10.56
N VAL A 14 5.25 -1.15 9.90
CA VAL A 14 4.22 -0.13 9.90
C VAL A 14 3.45 -0.27 8.61
N TRP A 15 2.18 -0.58 8.70
CA TRP A 15 1.31 -0.73 7.52
C TRP A 15 -0.03 -0.06 7.74
N LEU A 16 -0.72 0.18 6.63
CA LEU A 16 -2.13 0.46 6.60
C LEU A 16 -2.87 -0.80 6.22
N ASP A 17 -3.95 -1.09 6.94
CA ASP A 17 -4.89 -2.09 6.48
C ASP A 17 -5.46 -1.68 5.12
N PRO A 18 -5.65 -2.63 4.20
CA PRO A 18 -6.18 -2.31 2.89
C PRO A 18 -7.65 -1.88 3.03
N TYR A 19 -7.93 -0.63 2.66
CA TYR A 19 -9.28 -0.07 2.68
C TYR A 19 -9.84 0.00 1.26
N PRO A 20 -11.03 -0.54 0.97
CA PRO A 20 -11.61 -0.54 -0.37
C PRO A 20 -11.93 0.87 -0.87
N ASP A 21 -11.46 1.23 -2.08
CA ASP A 21 -11.73 2.55 -2.66
C ASP A 21 -13.22 2.80 -2.88
N VAL A 22 -14.00 1.78 -3.18
CA VAL A 22 -15.46 1.88 -3.33
C VAL A 22 -16.16 2.47 -2.08
N LEU A 23 -15.58 2.27 -0.89
CA LEU A 23 -16.09 2.86 0.35
C LEU A 23 -15.59 4.29 0.58
N LEU A 24 -14.61 4.76 -0.20
CA LEU A 24 -14.12 6.15 -0.14
C LEU A 24 -14.99 7.08 -0.99
N GLU A 25 -15.69 6.56 -2.01
CA GLU A 25 -16.52 7.36 -2.92
C GLU A 25 -17.72 8.02 -2.22
N ASP A 26 -18.21 7.42 -1.13
CA ASP A 26 -19.35 7.94 -0.36
C ASP A 26 -18.96 9.00 0.68
N ILE A 27 -17.67 9.32 0.86
CA ILE A 27 -17.23 10.35 1.82
C ILE A 27 -17.34 11.72 1.16
N PRO A 28 -18.23 12.63 1.67
CA PRO A 28 -18.38 13.97 1.10
C PRO A 28 -17.08 14.76 1.20
N ASP A 29 -16.52 15.13 0.07
CA ASP A 29 -15.33 15.98 0.03
C ASP A 29 -15.73 17.45 0.26
N ARG A 30 -15.21 18.05 1.31
CA ARG A 30 -15.42 19.45 1.67
C ARG A 30 -14.37 20.40 1.10
N SER A 31 -13.46 19.92 0.27
CA SER A 31 -12.34 20.71 -0.29
C SER A 31 -12.75 21.45 -1.58
N ALA A 32 -12.15 22.62 -1.81
CA ALA A 32 -12.48 23.50 -2.92
C ALA A 32 -11.82 23.04 -4.25
N GLY A 33 -12.63 22.84 -5.29
CA GLY A 33 -12.24 22.73 -6.69
C GLY A 33 -11.77 21.33 -7.20
N PRO A 34 -12.09 20.94 -8.44
CA PRO A 34 -11.79 19.60 -8.97
C PRO A 34 -10.28 19.29 -9.10
N ALA A 35 -9.46 20.24 -9.53
CA ALA A 35 -8.02 20.03 -9.70
C ALA A 35 -7.26 19.97 -8.37
N ALA A 36 -7.58 20.88 -7.42
CA ALA A 36 -7.00 20.88 -6.08
C ALA A 36 -7.42 19.63 -5.27
N ARG A 37 -8.58 19.05 -5.57
CA ARG A 37 -9.07 17.80 -4.98
C ARG A 37 -8.23 16.59 -5.38
N TYR A 38 -7.81 16.53 -6.64
CA TYR A 38 -6.97 15.43 -7.13
C TYR A 38 -5.53 15.52 -6.60
N GLU A 39 -4.91 16.69 -6.63
CA GLU A 39 -3.52 16.88 -6.17
C GLU A 39 -3.37 16.73 -4.65
N ALA A 40 -4.37 17.16 -3.87
CA ALA A 40 -4.38 16.99 -2.42
C ALA A 40 -4.65 15.54 -1.98
N ARG A 41 -5.48 14.78 -2.70
CA ARG A 41 -5.79 13.39 -2.39
C ARG A 41 -4.61 12.44 -2.58
N GLU A 42 -3.88 12.55 -3.68
CA GLU A 42 -2.80 11.61 -4.02
C GLU A 42 -1.57 11.74 -3.12
N SER A 43 -1.22 12.95 -2.69
CA SER A 43 0.02 13.20 -1.94
C SER A 43 -0.09 12.97 -0.44
N ILE A 44 -1.30 13.08 0.12
CA ILE A 44 -1.48 13.22 1.57
C ILE A 44 -1.85 11.89 2.24
N GLU A 45 -2.56 10.99 1.57
CA GLU A 45 -3.28 9.93 2.28
C GLU A 45 -2.42 8.77 2.77
N LEU A 46 -1.60 8.16 1.96
CA LEU A 46 -0.85 6.96 2.39
C LEU A 46 0.44 7.28 3.14
N SER A 47 1.28 8.11 2.57
CA SER A 47 2.54 8.50 3.21
C SER A 47 2.30 9.31 4.48
N PHE A 48 1.20 10.08 4.53
CA PHE A 48 0.77 10.82 5.70
C PHE A 48 0.32 9.88 6.83
N VAL A 49 -0.53 8.88 6.54
CA VAL A 49 -0.99 7.93 7.56
C VAL A 49 0.13 7.02 8.05
N VAL A 50 0.99 6.53 7.17
CA VAL A 50 2.21 5.80 7.55
C VAL A 50 3.14 6.71 8.37
N GLY A 51 3.31 7.96 7.95
CA GLY A 51 4.06 8.95 8.70
C GLY A 51 3.50 9.22 10.09
N LEU A 52 2.17 9.27 10.23
CA LEU A 52 1.49 9.44 11.51
C LEU A 52 1.81 8.32 12.51
N GLN A 53 1.93 7.08 12.04
CA GLN A 53 2.23 5.94 12.89
C GLN A 53 3.63 6.02 13.51
N HIS A 54 4.59 6.65 12.82
CA HIS A 54 5.95 6.87 13.31
C HIS A 54 6.12 8.08 14.24
N LEU A 55 5.07 8.87 14.43
CA LEU A 55 5.15 10.05 15.30
C LEU A 55 4.86 9.67 16.77
N PRO A 56 5.61 10.22 17.72
CA PRO A 56 5.24 10.17 19.13
C PRO A 56 3.80 10.66 19.34
N PRO A 57 3.02 10.10 20.29
CA PRO A 57 1.58 10.38 20.45
C PRO A 57 1.23 11.87 20.49
N ARG A 58 2.00 12.70 21.22
CA ARG A 58 1.76 14.14 21.30
C ARG A 58 2.01 14.89 19.99
N GLN A 59 3.01 14.45 19.21
CA GLN A 59 3.29 15.03 17.89
C GLN A 59 2.21 14.65 16.90
N ARG A 60 1.76 13.41 16.94
CA ARG A 60 0.64 12.90 16.13
C ARG A 60 -0.64 13.67 16.41
N ALA A 61 -1.01 13.80 17.70
CA ALA A 61 -2.20 14.54 18.11
C ALA A 61 -2.14 16.01 17.66
N ALA A 62 -1.01 16.70 17.88
CA ALA A 62 -0.84 18.08 17.45
C ALA A 62 -0.98 18.24 15.93
N LEU A 63 -0.41 17.31 15.14
CA LEU A 63 -0.48 17.33 13.69
C LEU A 63 -1.91 17.09 13.17
N VAL A 64 -2.60 16.09 13.71
CA VAL A 64 -4.00 15.80 13.31
C VAL A 64 -4.90 16.98 13.67
N LEU A 65 -4.83 17.49 14.90
CA LEU A 65 -5.68 18.59 15.33
C LEU A 65 -5.39 19.89 14.56
N GLY A 66 -4.11 20.22 14.36
CA GLY A 66 -3.71 21.47 13.72
C GLY A 66 -3.76 21.41 12.19
N ASP A 67 -3.14 20.43 11.58
CA ASP A 67 -2.93 20.40 10.13
C ASP A 67 -4.08 19.70 9.37
N VAL A 68 -4.72 18.68 9.99
CA VAL A 68 -5.82 17.95 9.34
C VAL A 68 -7.18 18.59 9.66
N LEU A 69 -7.43 18.86 10.94
CA LEU A 69 -8.71 19.44 11.38
C LEU A 69 -8.73 20.96 11.34
N GLY A 70 -7.59 21.61 11.09
CA GLY A 70 -7.48 23.06 10.93
C GLY A 70 -7.69 23.87 12.21
N LEU A 71 -7.51 23.25 13.40
CA LEU A 71 -7.68 23.94 14.67
C LEU A 71 -6.53 24.92 14.92
N ARG A 72 -6.83 26.06 15.55
CA ARG A 72 -5.82 27.05 15.92
C ARG A 72 -4.91 26.50 17.02
N THR A 73 -3.65 26.93 17.04
CA THR A 73 -2.64 26.46 18.01
C THR A 73 -3.10 26.59 19.47
N ALA A 74 -3.86 27.65 19.79
CA ALA A 74 -4.43 27.85 21.12
C ALA A 74 -5.45 26.78 21.49
N GLU A 75 -6.33 26.42 20.55
CA GLU A 75 -7.35 25.36 20.74
C GLU A 75 -6.69 23.99 20.91
N VAL A 76 -5.66 23.71 20.10
CA VAL A 76 -4.87 22.48 20.24
C VAL A 76 -4.15 22.42 21.58
N ALA A 77 -3.60 23.55 22.04
CA ALA A 77 -2.94 23.65 23.33
C ALA A 77 -3.87 23.36 24.50
N GLU A 78 -5.08 23.91 24.46
CA GLU A 78 -6.13 23.65 25.44
C GLU A 78 -6.54 22.17 25.45
N MET A 79 -6.83 21.58 24.26
CA MET A 79 -7.22 20.18 24.14
C MET A 79 -6.15 19.20 24.62
N LEU A 80 -4.87 19.52 24.40
CA LEU A 80 -3.74 18.69 24.81
C LEU A 80 -3.21 18.98 26.23
N GLY A 81 -3.83 19.94 26.94
CA GLY A 81 -3.41 20.32 28.29
C GLY A 81 -1.97 20.86 28.32
N THR A 82 -1.56 21.66 27.32
CA THR A 82 -0.19 22.14 27.16
C THR A 82 -0.14 23.63 26.71
N GLY A 83 1.04 24.21 26.63
CA GLY A 83 1.20 25.58 26.12
C GLY A 83 1.35 25.62 24.59
N GLU A 84 0.96 26.75 23.97
CA GLU A 84 1.07 26.95 22.52
C GLU A 84 2.51 26.77 21.98
N ALA A 85 3.52 27.19 22.72
CA ALA A 85 4.93 27.00 22.35
C ALA A 85 5.28 25.50 22.22
N SER A 86 4.72 24.67 23.10
CA SER A 86 4.88 23.20 23.07
C SER A 86 4.21 22.60 21.85
N VAL A 87 3.00 23.06 21.50
CA VAL A 87 2.27 22.66 20.29
C VAL A 87 3.06 23.03 19.04
N LYS A 88 3.54 24.29 18.94
CA LYS A 88 4.37 24.73 17.80
C LYS A 88 5.62 23.86 17.63
N GLY A 89 6.32 23.57 18.73
CA GLY A 89 7.46 22.66 18.71
C GLY A 89 7.11 21.22 18.33
N ALA A 90 5.95 20.70 18.77
CA ALA A 90 5.47 19.39 18.39
C ALA A 90 5.15 19.32 16.90
N LEU A 91 4.44 20.30 16.34
CA LEU A 91 4.13 20.43 14.92
C LEU A 91 5.40 20.50 14.06
N GLN A 92 6.38 21.33 14.46
CA GLN A 92 7.64 21.45 13.74
C GLN A 92 8.40 20.12 13.66
N ARG A 93 8.51 19.39 14.78
CA ARG A 93 9.16 18.08 14.82
C ARG A 93 8.37 17.03 14.02
N ALA A 94 7.04 17.03 14.15
CA ALA A 94 6.18 16.13 13.39
C ALA A 94 6.38 16.31 11.89
N ARG A 95 6.32 17.55 11.40
CA ARG A 95 6.53 17.86 9.98
C ARG A 95 7.94 17.51 9.51
N ALA A 96 8.96 17.72 10.33
CA ALA A 96 10.33 17.32 10.00
C ALA A 96 10.47 15.80 9.89
N THR A 97 9.88 15.05 10.83
CA THR A 97 9.87 13.59 10.79
C THR A 97 9.12 13.04 9.57
N LEU A 98 7.96 13.63 9.24
CA LEU A 98 7.22 13.25 8.04
C LEU A 98 8.04 13.50 6.77
N ARG A 99 8.63 14.70 6.62
CA ARG A 99 9.47 15.03 5.44
C ARG A 99 10.65 14.08 5.28
N ALA A 100 11.27 13.67 6.37
CA ALA A 100 12.40 12.75 6.33
C ALA A 100 11.99 11.31 5.97
N ARG A 101 10.70 10.96 6.09
CA ARG A 101 10.15 9.63 5.83
C ARG A 101 9.26 9.57 4.59
N LEU A 102 8.84 10.72 4.08
CA LEU A 102 8.20 10.79 2.77
C LEU A 102 9.22 10.37 1.70
N PRO A 103 8.81 9.64 0.66
CA PRO A 103 9.65 9.40 -0.49
C PRO A 103 10.24 10.72 -0.99
N ALA A 104 11.50 10.68 -1.43
CA ALA A 104 12.18 11.88 -1.92
C ALA A 104 11.32 12.58 -2.97
N ALA A 105 11.35 13.92 -2.96
CA ALA A 105 10.60 14.74 -3.92
C ALA A 105 10.99 14.50 -5.39
N ASP A 106 12.09 13.77 -5.61
CA ASP A 106 12.62 13.41 -6.94
C ASP A 106 12.05 12.09 -7.50
N ARG A 107 11.19 11.37 -6.76
CA ARG A 107 10.54 10.18 -7.29
C ARG A 107 9.49 10.59 -8.33
N GLU A 108 9.45 9.87 -9.44
CA GLU A 108 8.45 10.09 -10.47
C GLU A 108 7.05 9.88 -9.91
N ARG A 109 6.13 10.80 -10.23
CA ARG A 109 4.74 10.68 -9.75
C ARG A 109 4.10 9.43 -10.31
N ALA A 110 3.35 8.72 -9.47
CA ALA A 110 2.51 7.62 -9.91
C ALA A 110 1.56 8.06 -11.04
N PRO A 111 1.23 7.16 -11.99
CA PRO A 111 0.21 7.43 -12.99
C PRO A 111 -1.12 7.79 -12.31
N GLN A 112 -1.90 8.66 -12.96
CA GLN A 112 -3.23 8.99 -12.43
C GLN A 112 -4.10 7.72 -12.28
N PRO A 113 -4.88 7.60 -11.21
CA PRO A 113 -5.76 6.46 -11.00
C PRO A 113 -6.67 6.21 -12.20
N ASN A 114 -6.76 4.96 -12.61
CA ASN A 114 -7.53 4.53 -13.79
C ASN A 114 -7.06 5.12 -15.13
N SER A 115 -5.86 5.68 -15.21
CA SER A 115 -5.27 6.12 -16.48
C SER A 115 -4.91 4.93 -17.39
N ALA A 116 -4.68 5.22 -18.68
CA ALA A 116 -4.23 4.18 -19.61
C ALA A 116 -2.83 3.65 -19.29
N SER A 117 -1.95 4.48 -18.70
CA SER A 117 -0.61 4.08 -18.24
C SER A 117 -0.71 3.16 -17.01
N GLU A 118 -1.49 3.52 -16.00
CA GLU A 118 -1.73 2.64 -14.85
C GLU A 118 -2.28 1.28 -15.31
N ARG A 119 -3.35 1.26 -16.11
CA ARG A 119 -3.95 0.01 -16.58
C ARG A 119 -2.98 -0.89 -17.34
N ARG A 120 -2.09 -0.29 -18.19
CA ARG A 120 -1.06 -1.06 -18.90
C ARG A 120 -0.06 -1.69 -17.96
N LEU A 121 0.48 -0.91 -17.02
CA LEU A 121 1.49 -1.39 -16.06
C LEU A 121 0.91 -2.50 -15.18
N VAL A 122 -0.27 -2.24 -14.60
CA VAL A 122 -0.97 -3.18 -13.72
C VAL A 122 -1.40 -4.44 -14.47
N GLY A 123 -1.85 -4.31 -15.73
CA GLY A 123 -2.17 -5.46 -16.58
C GLY A 123 -0.95 -6.33 -16.86
N ARG A 124 0.18 -5.74 -17.27
CA ARG A 124 1.43 -6.47 -17.49
C ARG A 124 1.89 -7.22 -16.24
N PHE A 125 1.81 -6.58 -15.08
CA PHE A 125 2.14 -7.24 -13.82
C PHE A 125 1.23 -8.45 -13.55
N ALA A 126 -0.08 -8.29 -13.74
CA ALA A 126 -1.03 -9.38 -13.55
C ALA A 126 -0.76 -10.54 -14.52
N ASP A 127 -0.51 -10.26 -15.79
CA ASP A 127 -0.23 -11.25 -16.82
C ASP A 127 1.07 -12.02 -16.49
N ALA A 128 2.14 -11.31 -16.12
CA ALA A 128 3.43 -11.91 -15.76
C ALA A 128 3.31 -12.86 -14.54
N VAL A 129 2.59 -12.44 -13.48
CA VAL A 129 2.41 -13.30 -12.31
C VAL A 129 1.49 -14.49 -12.60
N GLN A 130 0.44 -14.31 -13.40
CA GLN A 130 -0.50 -15.39 -13.77
C GLN A 130 0.10 -16.40 -14.74
N SER A 131 0.99 -15.96 -15.65
CA SER A 131 1.75 -16.86 -16.55
C SER A 131 2.91 -17.53 -15.83
N GLY A 132 3.34 -17.03 -14.66
CA GLY A 132 4.51 -17.49 -13.95
C GLY A 132 5.82 -16.91 -14.50
N ASP A 133 5.74 -15.90 -15.35
CA ASP A 133 6.91 -15.18 -15.88
C ASP A 133 7.43 -14.17 -14.84
N LEU A 134 8.28 -14.68 -13.97
CA LEU A 134 8.83 -13.87 -12.89
C LEU A 134 9.87 -12.86 -13.37
N ASP A 135 10.54 -13.11 -14.48
CA ASP A 135 11.52 -12.19 -15.04
C ASP A 135 10.81 -10.96 -15.62
N ASP A 136 9.70 -11.15 -16.35
CA ASP A 136 8.83 -10.06 -16.81
C ASP A 136 8.20 -9.30 -15.63
N MET A 137 7.79 -9.98 -14.56
CA MET A 137 7.28 -9.32 -13.36
C MET A 137 8.34 -8.42 -12.71
N VAL A 138 9.58 -8.92 -12.57
CA VAL A 138 10.71 -8.17 -11.97
C VAL A 138 11.09 -6.97 -12.82
N ALA A 139 11.05 -7.10 -14.15
CA ALA A 139 11.33 -5.99 -15.07
C ALA A 139 10.36 -4.80 -14.96
N LEU A 140 9.22 -4.98 -14.27
CA LEU A 140 8.27 -3.89 -14.00
C LEU A 140 8.54 -3.16 -12.68
N LEU A 141 9.49 -3.63 -11.88
CA LEU A 141 9.81 -3.06 -10.58
C LEU A 141 10.86 -1.94 -10.70
N THR A 142 10.87 -1.01 -9.75
CA THR A 142 12.02 -0.11 -9.58
C THR A 142 13.21 -0.87 -9.00
N ASP A 143 14.43 -0.37 -9.19
CA ASP A 143 15.67 -1.03 -8.70
C ASP A 143 15.66 -1.22 -7.18
N ASP A 144 15.04 -0.31 -6.45
CA ASP A 144 14.91 -0.31 -4.99
C ASP A 144 13.54 -0.81 -4.49
N ALA A 145 12.76 -1.46 -5.35
CA ALA A 145 11.42 -1.94 -5.04
C ALA A 145 11.35 -2.74 -3.73
N LEU A 146 10.21 -2.64 -3.05
CA LEU A 146 9.97 -3.32 -1.78
C LEU A 146 8.84 -4.34 -1.91
N LEU A 147 9.02 -5.53 -1.31
CA LEU A 147 7.95 -6.47 -1.07
C LEU A 147 7.80 -6.66 0.43
N THR A 148 6.60 -6.39 0.95
CA THR A 148 6.26 -6.51 2.38
C THR A 148 5.03 -7.37 2.58
N MET A 149 4.94 -8.00 3.76
CA MET A 149 3.83 -8.91 4.10
C MET A 149 3.31 -8.66 5.52
N PRO A 150 2.65 -7.51 5.76
CA PRO A 150 2.09 -7.23 7.08
C PRO A 150 1.10 -8.32 7.55
N PRO A 151 1.06 -8.62 8.86
CA PRO A 151 1.85 -8.07 9.96
C PRO A 151 3.23 -8.72 10.14
N GLN A 152 3.67 -9.57 9.24
CA GLN A 152 4.97 -10.22 9.33
C GLN A 152 6.09 -9.18 9.13
N PRO A 153 7.15 -9.21 9.97
CA PRO A 153 8.24 -8.24 9.91
C PRO A 153 9.24 -8.58 8.79
N LEU A 154 8.75 -8.98 7.63
CA LEU A 154 9.56 -9.44 6.51
C LEU A 154 9.52 -8.40 5.40
N GLU A 155 10.70 -7.96 4.98
CA GLU A 155 10.88 -7.04 3.86
C GLU A 155 11.93 -7.60 2.91
N TYR A 156 11.60 -7.64 1.62
CA TYR A 156 12.50 -7.99 0.53
C TYR A 156 12.69 -6.76 -0.35
N GLN A 157 13.94 -6.34 -0.52
CA GLN A 157 14.30 -5.14 -1.28
C GLN A 157 15.12 -5.49 -2.51
N GLY A 158 14.74 -4.90 -3.64
CA GLY A 158 15.42 -5.03 -4.93
C GLY A 158 15.03 -6.29 -5.71
N HIS A 159 15.40 -6.28 -6.96
CA HIS A 159 15.00 -7.29 -7.96
C HIS A 159 15.34 -8.72 -7.52
N ASP A 160 16.60 -8.96 -7.10
CA ASP A 160 17.07 -10.31 -6.79
C ASP A 160 16.35 -10.93 -5.59
N ALA A 161 16.15 -10.14 -4.52
CA ALA A 161 15.50 -10.61 -3.31
C ALA A 161 14.01 -10.89 -3.57
N ILE A 162 13.31 -10.00 -4.30
CA ILE A 162 11.91 -10.16 -4.67
C ILE A 162 11.73 -11.35 -5.61
N ALA A 163 12.57 -11.47 -6.64
CA ALA A 163 12.53 -12.59 -7.58
C ALA A 163 12.72 -13.94 -6.87
N ALA A 164 13.73 -14.02 -6.00
CA ALA A 164 14.02 -15.24 -5.24
C ALA A 164 12.84 -15.63 -4.35
N PHE A 165 12.27 -14.66 -3.61
CA PHE A 165 11.10 -14.89 -2.77
C PHE A 165 9.87 -15.33 -3.59
N MET A 166 9.56 -14.62 -4.67
CA MET A 166 8.39 -14.93 -5.51
C MET A 166 8.52 -16.30 -6.16
N ARG A 167 9.74 -16.67 -6.61
CA ARG A 167 10.04 -17.99 -7.18
C ARG A 167 9.84 -19.11 -6.16
N GLN A 168 10.36 -18.94 -4.94
CA GLN A 168 10.13 -19.89 -3.86
C GLN A 168 8.64 -20.05 -3.54
N ARG A 169 7.91 -18.93 -3.46
CA ARG A 169 6.46 -18.95 -3.19
C ARG A 169 5.68 -19.63 -4.33
N ALA A 170 6.06 -19.41 -5.57
CA ALA A 170 5.45 -20.07 -6.72
C ALA A 170 5.64 -21.61 -6.67
N GLN A 171 6.86 -22.06 -6.34
CA GLN A 171 7.16 -23.49 -6.16
C GLN A 171 6.34 -24.11 -5.03
N LEU A 172 6.24 -23.44 -3.89
CA LEU A 172 5.48 -23.95 -2.73
C LEU A 172 3.97 -24.00 -2.99
N ARG A 173 3.43 -23.09 -3.81
CA ARG A 173 2.01 -23.11 -4.20
C ARG A 173 1.67 -24.24 -5.18
N GLY A 174 2.60 -24.58 -6.04
CA GLY A 174 2.40 -25.63 -7.07
C GLY A 174 1.45 -25.23 -8.21
N ALA A 175 0.84 -24.05 -8.14
CA ALA A 175 -0.04 -23.51 -9.17
C ALA A 175 0.08 -21.99 -9.26
N PRO A 176 -0.15 -21.39 -10.44
CA PRO A 176 -0.16 -19.94 -10.59
C PRO A 176 -1.37 -19.33 -9.86
N LEU A 177 -1.17 -18.10 -9.37
CA LEU A 177 -2.25 -17.31 -8.81
C LEU A 177 -3.18 -16.81 -9.92
N ARG A 178 -4.46 -16.68 -9.59
CA ARG A 178 -5.44 -15.96 -10.42
C ARG A 178 -5.76 -14.64 -9.75
N PHE A 179 -5.81 -13.58 -10.55
CA PHE A 179 -6.01 -12.24 -10.08
C PHE A 179 -7.40 -11.70 -10.43
N VAL A 180 -8.04 -11.08 -9.46
CA VAL A 180 -9.25 -10.27 -9.66
C VAL A 180 -8.88 -8.83 -9.31
N PRO A 181 -8.93 -7.91 -10.28
CA PRO A 181 -8.55 -6.51 -10.03
C PRO A 181 -9.51 -5.84 -9.06
N THR A 182 -8.95 -5.00 -8.21
CA THR A 182 -9.65 -4.12 -7.28
C THR A 182 -8.79 -2.90 -6.98
N ARG A 183 -9.19 -2.08 -6.01
CA ARG A 183 -8.40 -0.95 -5.55
C ARG A 183 -8.43 -0.88 -4.03
N ALA A 184 -7.31 -0.52 -3.43
CA ALA A 184 -7.16 -0.34 -1.99
C ALA A 184 -6.33 0.91 -1.70
N ASN A 185 -6.82 1.78 -0.82
CA ASN A 185 -6.07 2.98 -0.39
C ASN A 185 -5.65 3.86 -1.59
N THR A 186 -6.52 4.05 -2.56
CA THR A 186 -6.30 4.77 -3.84
C THR A 186 -5.29 4.13 -4.79
N GLN A 187 -4.78 2.94 -4.46
CA GLN A 187 -3.79 2.20 -5.26
C GLN A 187 -4.42 1.01 -5.98
N PRO A 188 -3.86 0.59 -7.13
CA PRO A 188 -4.28 -0.65 -7.77
C PRO A 188 -3.99 -1.86 -6.87
N ALA A 189 -4.93 -2.78 -6.84
CA ALA A 189 -4.84 -3.96 -6.01
C ALA A 189 -5.44 -5.19 -6.72
N PHE A 190 -5.13 -6.39 -6.20
CA PHE A 190 -5.65 -7.65 -6.70
C PHE A 190 -6.07 -8.57 -5.56
N GLY A 191 -7.30 -9.07 -5.64
CA GLY A 191 -7.65 -10.30 -4.94
C GLY A 191 -6.95 -11.47 -5.61
N CYS A 192 -6.10 -12.16 -4.86
CA CYS A 192 -5.32 -13.29 -5.33
C CYS A 192 -6.03 -14.59 -4.95
N TYR A 193 -6.18 -15.49 -5.90
CA TYR A 193 -6.84 -16.79 -5.72
C TYR A 193 -5.90 -17.92 -6.14
N LEU A 194 -5.89 -18.98 -5.34
CA LEU A 194 -5.11 -20.18 -5.62
C LEU A 194 -6.05 -21.31 -6.06
N PRO A 195 -5.83 -21.90 -7.25
CA PRO A 195 -6.57 -23.08 -7.70
C PRO A 195 -6.42 -24.25 -6.74
N GLU A 196 -7.49 -24.96 -6.45
CA GLU A 196 -7.45 -26.19 -5.66
C GLU A 196 -7.15 -27.41 -6.57
N PRO A 197 -6.17 -28.24 -6.21
CA PRO A 197 -5.75 -29.37 -7.06
C PRO A 197 -6.86 -30.39 -7.36
N HIS A 198 -7.87 -30.49 -6.47
CA HIS A 198 -8.91 -31.51 -6.52
C HIS A 198 -10.32 -30.95 -6.59
N ALA A 199 -10.47 -29.65 -6.85
CA ALA A 199 -11.77 -29.01 -6.98
C ALA A 199 -11.76 -28.03 -8.15
N ALA A 200 -12.88 -27.94 -8.88
CA ALA A 200 -13.01 -26.99 -9.99
C ALA A 200 -13.26 -25.55 -9.47
N ILE A 201 -12.49 -25.13 -8.47
CA ILE A 201 -12.55 -23.80 -7.87
C ILE A 201 -11.15 -23.27 -7.54
N ALA A 202 -11.03 -21.95 -7.43
CA ALA A 202 -9.89 -21.31 -6.81
C ALA A 202 -10.36 -20.53 -5.56
N ARG A 203 -9.60 -20.66 -4.46
CA ARG A 203 -9.91 -20.01 -3.19
C ARG A 203 -9.10 -18.74 -2.96
N PRO A 204 -9.63 -17.80 -2.17
CA PRO A 204 -8.88 -16.63 -1.74
C PRO A 204 -7.53 -17.02 -1.12
N TYR A 205 -6.48 -16.36 -1.57
CA TYR A 205 -5.11 -16.59 -1.10
C TYR A 205 -4.52 -15.38 -0.38
N GLY A 206 -4.85 -14.16 -0.81
CA GLY A 206 -4.39 -12.90 -0.24
C GLY A 206 -4.73 -11.72 -1.13
N LEU A 207 -4.42 -10.52 -0.66
CA LEU A 207 -4.59 -9.28 -1.39
C LEU A 207 -3.22 -8.68 -1.68
N PHE A 208 -2.94 -8.35 -2.95
CA PHE A 208 -1.77 -7.56 -3.34
C PHE A 208 -2.18 -6.13 -3.58
N VAL A 209 -1.43 -5.18 -3.00
CA VAL A 209 -1.56 -3.74 -3.28
C VAL A 209 -0.25 -3.27 -3.91
N LEU A 210 -0.35 -2.54 -5.03
CA LEU A 210 0.79 -2.05 -5.78
C LEU A 210 0.99 -0.56 -5.55
N THR A 211 2.18 -0.16 -5.12
CA THR A 211 2.59 1.24 -5.11
C THR A 211 3.36 1.53 -6.40
N LEU A 212 2.86 2.49 -7.17
CA LEU A 212 3.45 2.85 -8.46
C LEU A 212 4.33 4.08 -8.35
N GLU A 213 5.36 4.15 -9.20
CA GLU A 213 6.25 5.29 -9.37
C GLU A 213 6.62 5.42 -10.86
N GLY A 214 6.22 6.52 -11.50
CA GLY A 214 6.34 6.63 -12.97
C GLY A 214 5.65 5.47 -13.68
N ASP A 215 6.37 4.76 -14.53
CA ASP A 215 5.92 3.55 -15.25
C ASP A 215 6.41 2.25 -14.62
N ALA A 216 6.79 2.28 -13.36
CA ALA A 216 7.28 1.11 -12.62
C ALA A 216 6.50 0.89 -11.31
N ILE A 217 6.74 -0.24 -10.67
CA ILE A 217 6.16 -0.63 -9.39
C ILE A 217 7.24 -0.47 -8.32
N ALA A 218 7.03 0.48 -7.40
CA ALA A 218 7.97 0.75 -6.31
C ALA A 218 7.74 -0.16 -5.09
N ALA A 219 6.51 -0.68 -4.90
CA ALA A 219 6.28 -1.65 -3.84
C ALA A 219 5.13 -2.60 -4.14
N ILE A 220 5.24 -3.81 -3.56
CA ILE A 220 4.19 -4.81 -3.50
C ILE A 220 3.91 -5.08 -2.02
N THR A 221 2.71 -4.76 -1.55
CA THR A 221 2.28 -5.10 -0.19
C THR A 221 1.31 -6.28 -0.26
N SER A 222 1.68 -7.40 0.34
CA SER A 222 0.89 -8.65 0.32
C SER A 222 0.21 -8.88 1.67
N PHE A 223 -1.10 -8.89 1.70
CA PHE A 223 -1.92 -9.18 2.87
C PHE A 223 -2.45 -10.63 2.78
N ALA A 224 -2.10 -11.45 3.76
CA ALA A 224 -2.53 -12.84 3.81
C ALA A 224 -3.96 -13.02 4.37
N ASP A 225 -4.52 -12.01 5.04
CA ASP A 225 -5.89 -12.06 5.56
C ASP A 225 -6.91 -11.98 4.43
N THR A 226 -7.55 -13.09 4.14
CA THR A 226 -8.61 -13.19 3.13
C THR A 226 -9.99 -12.77 3.66
N GLY A 227 -10.12 -12.52 4.95
CA GLY A 227 -11.36 -12.01 5.57
C GLY A 227 -11.77 -10.64 5.06
N VAL A 228 -10.80 -9.87 4.54
CA VAL A 228 -11.03 -8.54 3.93
C VAL A 228 -11.79 -8.60 2.60
N PHE A 229 -11.76 -9.73 1.87
CA PHE A 229 -12.33 -9.87 0.52
C PHE A 229 -13.79 -9.42 0.41
N ARG A 230 -14.58 -9.71 1.44
CA ARG A 230 -16.00 -9.30 1.49
C ARG A 230 -16.19 -7.78 1.42
N HIS A 231 -15.24 -7.01 1.96
CA HIS A 231 -15.30 -5.54 1.96
C HIS A 231 -14.94 -4.95 0.60
N PHE A 232 -14.18 -5.71 -0.20
CA PHE A 232 -13.80 -5.36 -1.57
C PHE A 232 -14.79 -5.86 -2.63
N GLY A 233 -15.90 -6.50 -2.22
CA GLY A 233 -16.83 -7.12 -3.16
C GLY A 233 -16.22 -8.28 -3.96
N LEU A 234 -15.09 -8.83 -3.51
CA LEU A 234 -14.38 -9.91 -4.17
C LEU A 234 -15.12 -11.25 -3.99
N PRO A 235 -15.17 -12.12 -5.02
CA PRO A 235 -15.82 -13.41 -4.95
C PRO A 235 -15.26 -14.30 -3.83
N ARG A 236 -16.11 -15.11 -3.22
CA ARG A 236 -15.68 -16.12 -2.24
C ARG A 236 -14.83 -17.23 -2.86
N THR A 237 -15.08 -17.54 -4.13
CA THR A 237 -14.32 -18.49 -4.93
C THR A 237 -14.39 -18.08 -6.40
N LEU A 238 -13.41 -18.50 -7.20
CA LEU A 238 -13.50 -18.42 -8.65
C LEU A 238 -13.74 -19.83 -9.21
N PRO A 239 -14.40 -19.97 -10.41
CA PRO A 239 -14.44 -21.24 -11.11
C PRO A 239 -13.01 -21.75 -11.34
N GLY A 240 -12.80 -23.06 -11.22
CA GLY A 240 -11.56 -23.71 -11.67
C GLY A 240 -11.34 -23.54 -13.18
N LEU A 241 -10.13 -23.78 -13.64
CA LEU A 241 -9.84 -23.93 -15.07
C LEU A 241 -10.31 -25.30 -15.54
#